data_d6998ed232e7df47635109f5129202cc
#
_entry.id   d6998ed232e7df47635109f5129202cc
#
_cell.length_a   1.000
_cell.length_b   1.000
_cell.length_c   1.000
_cell.angle_alpha   90.00
_cell.angle_beta   90.00
_cell.angle_gamma   90.00
#
_symmetry.space_group_name_H-M   'P 1'
#
loop_
_entity.id
_entity.type
_entity.pdbx_description
1 polymer ?
#
loop_
_entity_poly.entity_id
_entity_poly.type
_entity_poly.pdbx_seq_one_letter_code
_entity_poly.pdbx_strand_id
1 'polypeptide(L)'
;MKKTFAVYGIGYLVLLTVVLGLMYVYPKLELHLMLNSHHSPILDTFFTYYSILAEWPIYILALLPVFWKEYRLTIFFGLCELSGGAFLQLLKHLFSSPRPEAAFEGYHSPLPVVEGINLYSGNSFPSGHSSTFFVFFTCIALLLAYRYRHIAEHDRQKRFFISLLFLVLLALAALGAFSRVYLSQHFLSDICVGSIIGFATPCLMFYFAGEKILKLKKNEIE
;
A
#
# COMPACT_ATOMS: atom_id res chain seq x y z
N MET A 1 18.38 13.04 -3.62
CA MET A 1 17.10 12.30 -3.56
C MET A 1 17.28 10.84 -3.13
N LYS A 2 18.14 10.04 -3.77
CA LYS A 2 18.34 8.60 -3.46
C LYS A 2 18.55 8.33 -1.97
N LYS A 3 19.45 9.07 -1.31
CA LYS A 3 19.74 8.90 0.13
C LYS A 3 18.53 9.20 1.02
N THR A 4 17.70 10.17 0.63
CA THR A 4 16.54 10.59 1.43
C THR A 4 15.40 9.55 1.31
N PHE A 5 15.13 9.07 0.09
CA PHE A 5 14.12 8.03 -0.14
C PHE A 5 14.53 6.63 0.37
N ALA A 6 15.85 6.40 0.54
CA ALA A 6 16.37 5.10 0.98
C ALA A 6 15.76 4.62 2.30
N VAL A 7 15.43 5.53 3.24
CA VAL A 7 14.79 5.16 4.52
C VAL A 7 13.44 4.49 4.28
N TYR A 8 12.62 5.07 3.38
CA TYR A 8 11.32 4.47 3.01
C TYR A 8 11.51 3.12 2.33
N GLY A 9 12.44 3.04 1.35
CA GLY A 9 12.72 1.81 0.62
C GLY A 9 13.30 0.70 1.50
N ILE A 10 14.26 1.01 2.38
CA ILE A 10 14.83 0.04 3.32
C ILE A 10 13.75 -0.42 4.31
N GLY A 11 12.96 0.51 4.86
CA GLY A 11 11.83 0.16 5.74
C GLY A 11 10.84 -0.78 5.05
N TYR A 12 10.51 -0.51 3.78
CA TYR A 12 9.66 -1.40 2.99
C TYR A 12 10.29 -2.79 2.80
N LEU A 13 11.58 -2.87 2.46
CA LEU A 13 12.27 -4.15 2.31
C LEU A 13 12.29 -4.96 3.62
N VAL A 14 12.51 -4.30 4.76
CA VAL A 14 12.42 -4.94 6.07
C VAL A 14 11.02 -5.48 6.32
N LEU A 15 9.98 -4.67 6.08
CA LEU A 15 8.59 -5.10 6.21
C LEU A 15 8.29 -6.30 5.31
N LEU A 16 8.70 -6.24 4.05
CA LEU A 16 8.53 -7.34 3.09
C LEU A 16 9.23 -8.61 3.54
N THR A 17 10.46 -8.51 4.06
CA THR A 17 11.21 -9.66 4.59
C THR A 17 10.47 -10.31 5.76
N VAL A 18 9.94 -9.51 6.69
CA VAL A 18 9.14 -10.02 7.82
C VAL A 18 7.88 -10.73 7.33
N VAL A 19 7.15 -10.12 6.39
CA VAL A 19 5.93 -10.72 5.80
C VAL A 19 6.23 -12.04 5.10
N LEU A 20 7.29 -12.09 4.29
CA LEU A 20 7.72 -13.32 3.61
C LEU A 20 8.17 -14.40 4.62
N GLY A 21 8.85 -14.01 5.69
CA GLY A 21 9.24 -14.90 6.77
C GLY A 21 8.04 -15.53 7.47
N LEU A 22 7.01 -14.72 7.80
CA LEU A 22 5.76 -15.22 8.39
C LEU A 22 5.06 -16.21 7.45
N MET A 23 4.97 -15.90 6.16
CA MET A 23 4.35 -16.76 5.15
C MET A 23 5.14 -18.07 4.92
N TYR A 24 6.45 -18.07 5.16
CA TYR A 24 7.28 -19.26 5.06
C TYR A 24 7.10 -20.20 6.28
N VAL A 25 6.97 -19.61 7.48
CA VAL A 25 6.91 -20.38 8.74
C VAL A 25 5.52 -20.94 9.01
N TYR A 26 4.46 -20.19 8.67
CA TYR A 26 3.09 -20.56 9.04
C TYR A 26 2.23 -20.95 7.84
N PRO A 27 1.40 -22.03 7.95
CA PRO A 27 0.39 -22.35 6.95
C PRO A 27 -0.58 -21.19 6.74
N LYS A 28 -1.06 -21.01 5.51
CA LYS A 28 -1.85 -19.86 5.08
C LYS A 28 -3.08 -19.58 5.96
N LEU A 29 -3.87 -20.60 6.29
CA LEU A 29 -5.09 -20.45 7.08
C LEU A 29 -4.78 -20.18 8.56
N GLU A 30 -3.80 -20.86 9.13
CA GLU A 30 -3.35 -20.62 10.50
C GLU A 30 -2.78 -19.22 10.68
N LEU A 31 -1.96 -18.76 9.73
CA LEU A 31 -1.44 -17.40 9.73
C LEU A 31 -2.56 -16.37 9.68
N HIS A 32 -3.61 -16.62 8.87
CA HIS A 32 -4.75 -15.73 8.82
C HIS A 32 -5.49 -15.67 10.16
N LEU A 33 -5.76 -16.81 10.80
CA LEU A 33 -6.37 -16.86 12.13
C LEU A 33 -5.52 -16.13 13.17
N MET A 34 -4.20 -16.35 13.16
CA MET A 34 -3.28 -15.70 14.10
C MET A 34 -3.32 -14.17 13.95
N LEU A 35 -3.28 -13.66 12.71
CA LEU A 35 -3.29 -12.22 12.41
C LEU A 35 -4.65 -11.58 12.65
N ASN A 36 -5.72 -12.37 12.62
CA ASN A 36 -7.10 -11.93 12.75
C ASN A 36 -7.77 -12.41 14.08
N SER A 37 -6.97 -12.75 15.08
CA SER A 37 -7.45 -13.27 16.36
C SER A 37 -7.93 -12.21 17.34
N HIS A 38 -7.57 -10.95 17.13
CA HIS A 38 -7.82 -9.86 18.08
C HIS A 38 -8.76 -8.83 17.49
N HIS A 39 -10.06 -8.98 17.81
CA HIS A 39 -11.08 -8.02 17.48
C HIS A 39 -11.47 -7.17 18.70
N SER A 40 -11.79 -5.91 18.48
CA SER A 40 -12.40 -5.04 19.48
C SER A 40 -13.23 -3.96 18.76
N PRO A 41 -14.29 -3.41 19.41
CA PRO A 41 -15.14 -2.39 18.75
C PRO A 41 -14.36 -1.19 18.20
N ILE A 42 -13.26 -0.80 18.87
CA ILE A 42 -12.40 0.30 18.42
C ILE A 42 -11.63 -0.08 17.17
N LEU A 43 -11.00 -1.27 17.14
CA LEU A 43 -10.24 -1.74 16.00
C LEU A 43 -11.15 -2.07 14.81
N ASP A 44 -12.32 -2.67 15.08
CA ASP A 44 -13.31 -2.99 14.06
C ASP A 44 -13.79 -1.72 13.35
N THR A 45 -14.12 -0.68 14.11
CA THR A 45 -14.50 0.63 13.59
C THR A 45 -13.33 1.26 12.82
N PHE A 46 -12.14 1.27 13.41
CA PHE A 46 -10.95 1.87 12.79
C PHE A 46 -10.64 1.22 11.44
N PHE A 47 -10.48 -0.11 11.38
CA PHE A 47 -10.10 -0.79 10.15
C PHE A 47 -11.22 -0.76 9.09
N THR A 48 -12.48 -0.76 9.50
CA THR A 48 -13.60 -0.58 8.57
C THR A 48 -13.49 0.75 7.84
N TYR A 49 -13.41 1.87 8.57
CA TYR A 49 -13.33 3.20 7.95
C TYR A 49 -11.99 3.45 7.28
N TYR A 50 -10.89 2.97 7.84
CA TYR A 50 -9.57 3.13 7.22
C TYR A 50 -9.48 2.42 5.87
N SER A 51 -10.07 1.23 5.76
CA SER A 51 -10.14 0.47 4.51
C SER A 51 -10.82 1.24 3.37
N ILE A 52 -11.83 2.07 3.66
CA ILE A 52 -12.59 2.85 2.68
C ILE A 52 -11.69 3.88 1.96
N LEU A 53 -10.59 4.33 2.60
CA LEU A 53 -9.68 5.31 2.01
C LEU A 53 -9.03 4.83 0.70
N ALA A 54 -8.97 3.51 0.46
CA ALA A 54 -8.47 2.94 -0.80
C ALA A 54 -9.57 2.74 -1.86
N GLU A 55 -10.81 3.10 -1.56
CA GLU A 55 -11.87 3.06 -2.56
C GLU A 55 -11.73 4.21 -3.55
N TRP A 56 -11.92 3.93 -4.83
CA TRP A 56 -11.70 4.89 -5.91
C TRP A 56 -12.44 6.22 -5.76
N PRO A 57 -13.68 6.33 -5.22
CA PRO A 57 -14.31 7.63 -5.03
C PRO A 57 -13.56 8.48 -3.99
N ILE A 58 -13.12 7.88 -2.90
CA ILE A 58 -12.37 8.57 -1.83
C ILE A 58 -10.98 8.97 -2.32
N TYR A 59 -10.31 8.09 -3.08
CA TYR A 59 -9.03 8.39 -3.69
C TYR A 59 -9.11 9.61 -4.63
N ILE A 60 -10.14 9.68 -5.48
CA ILE A 60 -10.39 10.84 -6.34
C ILE A 60 -10.63 12.10 -5.50
N LEU A 61 -11.50 12.03 -4.48
CA LEU A 61 -11.77 13.16 -3.59
C LEU A 61 -10.50 13.67 -2.91
N ALA A 62 -9.61 12.79 -2.48
CA ALA A 62 -8.32 13.17 -1.88
C ALA A 62 -7.40 13.91 -2.87
N LEU A 63 -7.50 13.63 -4.16
CA LEU A 63 -6.70 14.28 -5.20
C LEU A 63 -7.30 15.62 -5.70
N LEU A 64 -8.57 15.91 -5.47
CA LEU A 64 -9.20 17.16 -5.95
C LEU A 64 -8.48 18.42 -5.44
N PRO A 65 -8.15 18.60 -4.16
CA PRO A 65 -7.42 19.79 -3.69
C PRO A 65 -6.02 19.89 -4.29
N VAL A 66 -5.39 18.75 -4.60
CA VAL A 66 -4.07 18.68 -5.23
C VAL A 66 -4.19 19.13 -6.69
N PHE A 67 -5.26 18.73 -7.39
CA PHE A 67 -5.51 19.13 -8.78
C PHE A 67 -5.57 20.66 -8.96
N TRP A 68 -6.28 21.36 -8.08
CA TRP A 68 -6.41 22.82 -8.14
C TRP A 68 -5.08 23.55 -7.94
N LYS A 69 -4.17 22.98 -7.14
CA LYS A 69 -2.87 23.60 -6.85
C LYS A 69 -1.77 23.15 -7.82
N GLU A 70 -1.73 21.86 -8.11
CA GLU A 70 -0.63 21.21 -8.84
C GLU A 70 -1.15 20.03 -9.67
N TYR A 71 -1.89 20.30 -10.75
CA TYR A 71 -2.54 19.28 -11.58
C TYR A 71 -1.59 18.15 -12.05
N ARG A 72 -0.28 18.45 -12.19
CA ARG A 72 0.73 17.45 -12.58
C ARG A 72 0.94 16.37 -11.54
N LEU A 73 0.84 16.75 -10.25
CA LEU A 73 0.88 15.76 -9.17
C LEU A 73 -0.31 14.83 -9.29
N THR A 74 -1.51 15.36 -9.52
CA THR A 74 -2.72 14.56 -9.72
C THR A 74 -2.59 13.64 -10.93
N ILE A 75 -2.03 14.12 -12.05
CA ILE A 75 -1.74 13.28 -13.21
C ILE A 75 -0.75 12.17 -12.85
N PHE A 76 0.31 12.48 -12.11
CA PHE A 76 1.29 11.49 -11.68
C PHE A 76 0.66 10.39 -10.80
N PHE A 77 -0.11 10.77 -9.78
CA PHE A 77 -0.84 9.84 -8.92
C PHE A 77 -1.82 8.97 -9.72
N GLY A 78 -2.61 9.61 -10.60
CA GLY A 78 -3.59 8.91 -11.44
C GLY A 78 -2.93 7.90 -12.40
N LEU A 79 -1.80 8.25 -13.02
CA LEU A 79 -1.06 7.34 -13.89
C LEU A 79 -0.44 6.18 -13.11
N CYS A 80 0.06 6.42 -11.89
CA CYS A 80 0.55 5.36 -11.02
C CYS A 80 -0.57 4.39 -10.65
N GLU A 81 -1.74 4.91 -10.24
CA GLU A 81 -2.90 4.07 -9.87
C GLU A 81 -3.44 3.29 -11.07
N LEU A 82 -3.61 3.93 -12.24
CA LEU A 82 -4.10 3.28 -13.45
C LEU A 82 -3.14 2.18 -13.95
N SER A 83 -1.83 2.44 -13.96
CA SER A 83 -0.85 1.45 -14.42
C SER A 83 -0.70 0.28 -13.45
N GLY A 84 -0.68 0.56 -12.14
CA GLY A 84 -0.68 -0.47 -11.09
C GLY A 84 -1.96 -1.29 -11.12
N GLY A 85 -3.12 -0.63 -11.25
CA GLY A 85 -4.42 -1.27 -11.37
C GLY A 85 -4.55 -2.14 -12.61
N ALA A 86 -4.06 -1.69 -13.77
CA ALA A 86 -4.05 -2.48 -15.01
C ALA A 86 -3.19 -3.74 -14.84
N PHE A 87 -1.99 -3.63 -14.27
CA PHE A 87 -1.13 -4.77 -14.00
C PHE A 87 -1.77 -5.74 -12.99
N LEU A 88 -2.40 -5.21 -11.95
CA LEU A 88 -3.14 -6.01 -10.96
C LEU A 88 -4.29 -6.78 -11.61
N GLN A 89 -5.07 -6.15 -12.50
CA GLN A 89 -6.14 -6.83 -13.22
C GLN A 89 -5.62 -7.95 -14.13
N LEU A 90 -4.47 -7.73 -14.80
CA LEU A 90 -3.82 -8.78 -15.56
C LEU A 90 -3.50 -10.00 -14.68
N LEU A 91 -2.90 -9.77 -13.50
CA LEU A 91 -2.61 -10.87 -12.56
C LEU A 91 -3.90 -11.55 -12.06
N LYS A 92 -4.98 -10.81 -11.82
CA LYS A 92 -6.28 -11.39 -11.44
C LYS A 92 -6.87 -12.31 -12.49
N HIS A 93 -6.60 -12.06 -13.77
CA HIS A 93 -7.04 -12.96 -14.86
C HIS A 93 -6.13 -14.18 -15.01
N LEU A 94 -4.85 -14.06 -14.68
CA LEU A 94 -3.89 -15.17 -14.77
C LEU A 94 -3.94 -16.12 -13.57
N PHE A 95 -4.26 -15.59 -12.39
CA PHE A 95 -4.26 -16.36 -11.14
C PHE A 95 -5.67 -16.34 -10.53
N SER A 96 -6.14 -17.51 -10.08
CA SER A 96 -7.37 -17.64 -9.31
C SER A 96 -7.05 -18.10 -7.91
N SER A 97 -7.55 -17.39 -6.90
CA SER A 97 -7.37 -17.76 -5.49
C SER A 97 -8.67 -17.50 -4.72
N PRO A 98 -9.15 -18.47 -3.94
CA PRO A 98 -10.34 -18.26 -3.11
C PRO A 98 -10.07 -17.18 -2.06
N ARG A 99 -11.12 -16.45 -1.70
CA ARG A 99 -11.12 -15.50 -0.58
C ARG A 99 -11.16 -16.25 0.75
N PRO A 100 -10.83 -15.57 1.88
CA PRO A 100 -10.87 -16.20 3.19
C PRO A 100 -12.19 -16.91 3.48
N GLU A 101 -13.34 -16.31 3.20
CA GLU A 101 -14.66 -16.92 3.40
C GLU A 101 -14.75 -18.31 2.76
N ALA A 102 -14.50 -18.40 1.46
CA ALA A 102 -14.57 -19.67 0.73
C ALA A 102 -13.47 -20.67 1.13
N ALA A 103 -12.28 -20.17 1.51
CA ALA A 103 -11.17 -21.02 1.92
C ALA A 103 -11.37 -21.63 3.33
N PHE A 104 -12.20 -21.00 4.17
CA PHE A 104 -12.54 -21.50 5.50
C PHE A 104 -13.77 -22.37 5.53
N GLU A 105 -14.47 -22.57 4.41
CA GLU A 105 -15.56 -23.56 4.31
C GLU A 105 -15.03 -24.95 4.68
N GLY A 106 -15.61 -25.54 5.74
CA GLY A 106 -15.19 -26.84 6.25
C GLY A 106 -13.89 -26.89 7.03
N TYR A 107 -13.24 -25.73 7.29
CA TYR A 107 -12.07 -25.68 8.15
C TYR A 107 -12.47 -25.86 9.62
N HIS A 108 -11.58 -26.44 10.44
CA HIS A 108 -11.86 -26.78 11.84
C HIS A 108 -12.13 -25.57 12.78
N SER A 109 -11.70 -24.38 12.36
CA SER A 109 -11.91 -23.13 13.10
C SER A 109 -12.71 -22.15 12.25
N PRO A 110 -13.71 -21.44 12.83
CA PRO A 110 -14.48 -20.45 12.10
C PRO A 110 -13.61 -19.25 11.68
N LEU A 111 -13.93 -18.66 10.54
CA LEU A 111 -13.31 -17.41 10.09
C LEU A 111 -13.77 -16.27 11.02
N PRO A 112 -12.85 -15.50 11.64
CA PRO A 112 -13.20 -14.28 12.35
C PRO A 112 -13.72 -13.22 11.38
N VAL A 113 -14.88 -12.63 11.65
CA VAL A 113 -15.51 -11.62 10.78
C VAL A 113 -16.02 -10.47 11.65
N VAL A 114 -15.78 -9.25 11.19
CA VAL A 114 -16.35 -8.05 11.81
C VAL A 114 -17.84 -7.95 11.47
N GLU A 115 -18.68 -7.74 12.48
CA GLU A 115 -20.13 -7.63 12.31
C GLU A 115 -20.51 -6.48 11.37
N GLY A 116 -21.44 -6.74 10.46
CA GLY A 116 -21.92 -5.76 9.48
C GLY A 116 -21.01 -5.57 8.26
N ILE A 117 -19.89 -6.28 8.17
CA ILE A 117 -19.02 -6.26 6.97
C ILE A 117 -19.47 -7.34 5.99
N ASN A 118 -19.80 -6.89 4.76
CA ASN A 118 -20.06 -7.81 3.66
C ASN A 118 -18.75 -8.40 3.16
N LEU A 119 -18.64 -9.73 3.18
CA LEU A 119 -17.51 -10.43 2.58
C LEU A 119 -17.66 -10.44 1.06
N TYR A 120 -16.56 -10.18 0.37
CA TYR A 120 -16.55 -10.22 -1.09
C TYR A 120 -16.38 -11.65 -1.58
N SER A 121 -17.13 -12.02 -2.62
CA SER A 121 -16.91 -13.24 -3.40
C SER A 121 -15.88 -13.02 -4.52
N GLY A 122 -15.46 -14.11 -5.18
CA GLY A 122 -14.59 -14.06 -6.35
C GLY A 122 -13.09 -14.11 -6.03
N ASN A 123 -12.27 -13.67 -6.99
CA ASN A 123 -10.82 -13.84 -6.90
C ASN A 123 -10.19 -12.93 -5.82
N SER A 124 -9.46 -13.55 -4.88
CA SER A 124 -8.77 -12.85 -3.81
C SER A 124 -7.46 -12.18 -4.26
N PHE A 125 -6.72 -12.82 -5.16
CA PHE A 125 -5.33 -12.47 -5.47
C PHE A 125 -5.18 -11.66 -6.77
N PRO A 126 -4.34 -10.61 -6.77
CA PRO A 126 -3.80 -9.87 -5.62
C PRO A 126 -4.77 -8.81 -5.09
N SER A 127 -4.45 -8.20 -3.93
CA SER A 127 -5.30 -7.19 -3.29
C SER A 127 -5.17 -5.81 -3.95
N GLY A 128 -6.28 -5.28 -4.48
CA GLY A 128 -6.34 -3.93 -5.06
C GLY A 128 -6.18 -2.83 -4.01
N HIS A 129 -6.90 -2.91 -2.89
CA HIS A 129 -6.80 -1.92 -1.80
C HIS A 129 -5.36 -1.80 -1.27
N SER A 130 -4.65 -2.93 -1.11
CA SER A 130 -3.25 -2.90 -0.71
C SER A 130 -2.38 -2.15 -1.72
N SER A 131 -2.59 -2.41 -3.02
CA SER A 131 -1.88 -1.68 -4.08
C SER A 131 -2.15 -0.18 -4.00
N THR A 132 -3.41 0.25 -3.90
CA THR A 132 -3.81 1.66 -3.82
C THR A 132 -3.17 2.37 -2.61
N PHE A 133 -3.19 1.77 -1.42
CA PHE A 133 -2.51 2.34 -0.26
C PHE A 133 -1.01 2.54 -0.50
N PHE A 134 -0.33 1.53 -1.03
CA PHE A 134 1.09 1.64 -1.31
C PHE A 134 1.40 2.60 -2.47
N VAL A 135 0.59 2.66 -3.53
CA VAL A 135 0.72 3.69 -4.58
C VAL A 135 0.65 5.08 -3.96
N PHE A 136 -0.40 5.35 -3.19
CA PHE A 136 -0.64 6.67 -2.62
C PHE A 136 0.52 7.14 -1.73
N PHE A 137 0.88 6.36 -0.73
CA PHE A 137 1.93 6.72 0.23
C PHE A 137 3.33 6.70 -0.38
N THR A 138 3.61 5.83 -1.37
CA THR A 138 4.90 5.83 -2.09
C THR A 138 5.01 7.07 -2.99
N CYS A 139 3.95 7.49 -3.67
CA CYS A 139 3.93 8.76 -4.41
C CYS A 139 4.27 9.94 -3.48
N ILE A 140 3.62 10.03 -2.31
CA ILE A 140 3.92 11.09 -1.33
C ILE A 140 5.39 11.02 -0.90
N ALA A 141 5.91 9.83 -0.55
CA ALA A 141 7.28 9.66 -0.12
C ALA A 141 8.29 10.09 -1.21
N LEU A 142 8.08 9.73 -2.48
CA LEU A 142 8.91 10.14 -3.61
C LEU A 142 8.91 11.66 -3.79
N LEU A 143 7.75 12.29 -3.76
CA LEU A 143 7.61 13.74 -3.92
C LEU A 143 8.26 14.51 -2.75
N LEU A 144 8.09 14.04 -1.52
CA LEU A 144 8.77 14.62 -0.35
C LEU A 144 10.29 14.41 -0.41
N ALA A 145 10.75 13.22 -0.84
CA ALA A 145 12.18 12.95 -1.02
C ALA A 145 12.79 13.89 -2.07
N TYR A 146 12.09 14.15 -3.15
CA TYR A 146 12.51 15.12 -4.16
C TYR A 146 12.49 16.54 -3.61
N ARG A 147 11.41 16.96 -2.96
CA ARG A 147 11.25 18.33 -2.42
C ARG A 147 12.29 18.68 -1.38
N TYR A 148 12.60 17.75 -0.48
CA TYR A 148 13.48 17.98 0.66
C TYR A 148 14.92 17.46 0.48
N ARG A 149 15.34 17.05 -0.74
CA ARG A 149 16.66 16.47 -1.02
C ARG A 149 17.83 17.32 -0.53
N HIS A 150 17.79 18.63 -0.80
CA HIS A 150 18.86 19.55 -0.39
C HIS A 150 18.87 19.83 1.11
N ILE A 151 17.70 19.94 1.73
CA ILE A 151 17.58 20.19 3.17
C ILE A 151 18.11 18.99 3.96
N ALA A 152 17.76 17.79 3.56
CA ALA A 152 18.20 16.57 4.22
C ALA A 152 19.71 16.31 4.11
N GLU A 153 20.39 16.91 3.14
CA GLU A 153 21.85 16.78 2.98
C GLU A 153 22.64 17.65 3.95
N HIS A 154 22.13 18.83 4.28
CA HIS A 154 22.86 19.85 5.03
C HIS A 154 22.45 19.99 6.51
N ASP A 155 21.29 19.43 6.90
CA ASP A 155 20.72 19.56 8.24
C ASP A 155 20.38 18.18 8.83
N ARG A 156 21.18 17.75 9.82
CA ARG A 156 21.02 16.44 10.49
C ARG A 156 19.69 16.31 11.22
N GLN A 157 19.21 17.37 11.86
CA GLN A 157 17.97 17.36 12.62
C GLN A 157 16.77 17.25 11.67
N LYS A 158 16.74 18.05 10.61
CA LYS A 158 15.66 17.95 9.60
C LYS A 158 15.66 16.63 8.88
N ARG A 159 16.84 16.07 8.58
CA ARG A 159 16.95 14.71 8.02
C ARG A 159 16.31 13.66 8.93
N PHE A 160 16.50 13.75 10.25
CA PHE A 160 15.88 12.83 11.20
C PHE A 160 14.35 12.92 11.14
N PHE A 161 13.76 14.13 11.18
CA PHE A 161 12.31 14.30 11.07
C PHE A 161 11.74 13.83 9.73
N ILE A 162 12.45 14.08 8.62
CA ILE A 162 12.04 13.57 7.30
C ILE A 162 12.08 12.03 7.28
N SER A 163 13.10 11.42 7.89
CA SER A 163 13.18 9.96 7.99
C SER A 163 12.06 9.38 8.83
N LEU A 164 11.70 10.02 9.95
CA LEU A 164 10.56 9.62 10.76
C LEU A 164 9.25 9.74 9.99
N LEU A 165 9.05 10.82 9.24
CA LEU A 165 7.89 10.99 8.38
C LEU A 165 7.78 9.85 7.35
N PHE A 166 8.88 9.41 6.75
CA PHE A 166 8.86 8.29 5.82
C PHE A 166 8.45 6.97 6.47
N LEU A 167 8.90 6.71 7.70
CA LEU A 167 8.46 5.54 8.45
C LEU A 167 6.97 5.61 8.81
N VAL A 168 6.46 6.80 9.13
CA VAL A 168 5.03 7.02 9.36
C VAL A 168 4.22 6.76 8.08
N LEU A 169 4.66 7.28 6.93
CA LEU A 169 3.98 7.03 5.64
C LEU A 169 3.96 5.52 5.29
N LEU A 170 5.07 4.82 5.55
CA LEU A 170 5.14 3.38 5.35
C LEU A 170 4.20 2.62 6.30
N ALA A 171 4.15 3.02 7.57
CA ALA A 171 3.25 2.42 8.56
C ALA A 171 1.77 2.63 8.16
N LEU A 172 1.40 3.82 7.67
CA LEU A 172 0.06 4.10 7.17
C LEU A 172 -0.27 3.21 5.96
N ALA A 173 0.65 3.04 5.00
CA ALA A 173 0.43 2.13 3.87
C ALA A 173 0.24 0.68 4.34
N ALA A 174 1.08 0.22 5.27
CA ALA A 174 1.01 -1.13 5.83
C ALA A 174 -0.29 -1.38 6.62
N LEU A 175 -0.73 -0.42 7.44
CA LEU A 175 -1.99 -0.49 8.15
C LEU A 175 -3.19 -0.57 7.20
N GLY A 176 -3.15 0.20 6.10
CA GLY A 176 -4.19 0.14 5.07
C GLY A 176 -4.25 -1.20 4.37
N ALA A 177 -3.10 -1.78 4.02
CA ALA A 177 -3.03 -3.13 3.48
C ALA A 177 -3.51 -4.17 4.52
N PHE A 178 -3.06 -4.07 5.76
CA PHE A 178 -3.44 -4.97 6.85
C PHE A 178 -4.93 -4.93 7.17
N SER A 179 -5.61 -3.78 6.97
CA SER A 179 -7.07 -3.69 7.14
C SER A 179 -7.82 -4.77 6.35
N ARG A 180 -7.27 -5.22 5.20
CA ARG A 180 -7.89 -6.25 4.37
C ARG A 180 -7.76 -7.66 4.95
N VAL A 181 -6.71 -7.92 5.71
CA VAL A 181 -6.56 -9.16 6.49
C VAL A 181 -7.48 -9.11 7.70
N TYR A 182 -7.46 -8.00 8.44
CA TYR A 182 -8.30 -7.78 9.62
C TYR A 182 -9.80 -7.94 9.33
N LEU A 183 -10.26 -7.41 8.18
CA LEU A 183 -11.65 -7.53 7.73
C LEU A 183 -11.96 -8.85 7.00
N SER A 184 -11.07 -9.83 7.04
CA SER A 184 -11.20 -11.14 6.38
C SER A 184 -11.52 -11.07 4.87
N GLN A 185 -11.06 -10.01 4.20
CA GLN A 185 -11.26 -9.80 2.77
C GLN A 185 -10.16 -10.42 1.91
N HIS A 186 -8.93 -10.51 2.44
CA HIS A 186 -7.74 -10.99 1.75
C HIS A 186 -6.80 -11.72 2.70
N PHE A 187 -5.99 -12.63 2.18
CA PHE A 187 -4.88 -13.23 2.90
C PHE A 187 -3.63 -12.33 2.90
N LEU A 188 -2.68 -12.61 3.79
CA LEU A 188 -1.40 -11.91 3.85
C LEU A 188 -0.64 -11.97 2.51
N SER A 189 -0.71 -13.09 1.77
CA SER A 189 -0.13 -13.25 0.44
C SER A 189 -0.68 -12.25 -0.57
N ASP A 190 -1.99 -12.00 -0.52
CA ASP A 190 -2.66 -11.13 -1.49
C ASP A 190 -2.27 -9.67 -1.27
N ILE A 191 -2.19 -9.25 0.00
CA ILE A 191 -1.76 -7.90 0.35
C ILE A 191 -0.25 -7.70 0.15
N CYS A 192 0.55 -8.75 0.31
CA CYS A 192 1.98 -8.74 0.04
C CYS A 192 2.25 -8.40 -1.44
N VAL A 193 1.63 -9.14 -2.37
CA VAL A 193 1.79 -8.87 -3.81
C VAL A 193 1.17 -7.53 -4.20
N GLY A 194 0.01 -7.17 -3.65
CA GLY A 194 -0.58 -5.85 -3.82
C GLY A 194 0.37 -4.73 -3.39
N SER A 195 1.07 -4.89 -2.25
CA SER A 195 2.06 -3.92 -1.77
C SER A 195 3.27 -3.79 -2.69
N ILE A 196 3.75 -4.91 -3.26
CA ILE A 196 4.87 -4.91 -4.22
C ILE A 196 4.49 -4.09 -5.47
N ILE A 197 3.29 -4.32 -6.01
CA ILE A 197 2.78 -3.56 -7.16
C ILE A 197 2.67 -2.08 -6.79
N GLY A 198 2.05 -1.78 -5.65
CA GLY A 198 1.83 -0.41 -5.18
C GLY A 198 3.10 0.35 -4.84
N PHE A 199 4.16 -0.32 -4.38
CA PHE A 199 5.47 0.28 -4.17
C PHE A 199 6.26 0.44 -5.48
N ALA A 200 6.31 -0.60 -6.31
CA ALA A 200 7.11 -0.60 -7.52
C ALA A 200 6.59 0.37 -8.59
N THR A 201 5.27 0.45 -8.78
CA THR A 201 4.66 1.28 -9.84
C THR A 201 5.04 2.76 -9.73
N PRO A 202 4.89 3.46 -8.58
CA PRO A 202 5.33 4.84 -8.45
C PRO A 202 6.85 5.01 -8.62
N CYS A 203 7.65 4.06 -8.12
CA CYS A 203 9.10 4.12 -8.28
C CYS A 203 9.51 4.04 -9.75
N LEU A 204 8.94 3.11 -10.51
CA LEU A 204 9.17 2.97 -11.95
C LEU A 204 8.64 4.18 -12.73
N MET A 205 7.42 4.62 -12.44
CA MET A 205 6.84 5.80 -13.07
C MET A 205 7.69 7.06 -12.81
N PHE A 206 8.15 7.25 -11.59
CA PHE A 206 9.02 8.37 -11.23
C PHE A 206 10.36 8.31 -11.97
N TYR A 207 10.98 7.13 -12.05
CA TYR A 207 12.25 6.93 -12.73
C TYR A 207 12.16 7.17 -14.24
N PHE A 208 11.15 6.61 -14.91
CA PHE A 208 11.05 6.69 -16.38
C PHE A 208 10.32 7.93 -16.90
N ALA A 209 9.36 8.47 -16.15
CA ALA A 209 8.48 9.53 -16.63
C ALA A 209 8.39 10.74 -15.70
N GLY A 210 8.96 10.69 -14.48
CA GLY A 210 8.85 11.77 -13.49
C GLY A 210 9.36 13.11 -14.00
N GLU A 211 10.45 13.14 -14.74
CA GLU A 211 10.99 14.35 -15.37
C GLU A 211 9.97 15.03 -16.29
N LYS A 212 9.33 14.26 -17.16
CA LYS A 212 8.35 14.77 -18.14
C LYS A 212 7.03 15.18 -17.47
N ILE A 213 6.49 14.33 -16.62
CA ILE A 213 5.17 14.54 -15.98
C ILE A 213 5.24 15.68 -14.98
N LEU A 214 6.24 15.67 -14.09
CA LEU A 214 6.38 16.62 -12.99
C LEU A 214 7.24 17.84 -13.36
N LYS A 215 7.81 17.89 -14.57
CA LYS A 215 8.81 18.89 -15.01
C LYS A 215 10.01 19.03 -14.04
N LEU A 216 10.50 17.91 -13.54
CA LEU A 216 11.66 17.87 -12.68
C LEU A 216 12.94 18.07 -13.51
N LYS A 217 13.97 18.66 -12.91
CA LYS A 217 15.29 18.77 -13.56
C LYS A 217 16.04 17.45 -13.42
N LYS A 218 16.55 16.90 -14.53
CA LYS A 218 17.22 15.60 -14.59
C LYS A 218 18.39 15.50 -13.61
N ASN A 219 19.21 16.53 -13.51
CA ASN A 219 20.38 16.60 -12.62
C ASN A 219 20.00 16.57 -11.11
N GLU A 220 18.72 16.60 -10.78
CA GLU A 220 18.21 16.63 -9.41
C GLU A 220 17.59 15.29 -8.99
N ILE A 221 17.43 14.36 -9.95
CA ILE A 221 16.85 13.02 -9.72
C ILE A 221 17.93 11.99 -9.39
N GLU A 222 19.12 12.15 -10.01
CA GLU A 222 20.29 11.29 -9.78
C GLU A 222 20.97 11.58 -8.43
#